data_4cebcf7d5acc0f5939795d7c717a551b
#
_entry.id   4cebcf7d5acc0f5939795d7c717a551b
#
_cell.length_a   1.000
_cell.length_b   1.000
_cell.length_c   1.000
_cell.angle_alpha   90.00
_cell.angle_beta   90.00
_cell.angle_gamma   90.00
#
_symmetry.space_group_name_H-M   'P 1'
#
loop_
_entity.id
_entity.type
_entity.pdbx_description
1 polymer ?
#
loop_
_entity_poly.entity_id
_entity_poly.type
_entity_poly.pdbx_seq_one_letter_code
_entity_poly.pdbx_strand_id
1 'polypeptide(L)'
;MPPHSQFSNGSGTQGADFPGYGQPDNEALARRQPGPGFPTRQPGPGFPTRQPGSPIRQPGSPTRQTQARLIAPGGRHRRPMPASLPEGAPALILAVPDAGDDGLAGATAEIATVLRVDNPALDVRTARIDHGGRGDPAGIRAVLADAAARRPAGAPSAVVVPQVVTPHPASIRAVREAITASGVNAHIGEVFNTNALLAEALHHRLADAGLARADRVRMFSITTSADGIILATVGGEEAVGTASVTAFLLAARLALPVMAASLDAKPSVQDAAVQLAAMGVTRIALAPCVIGPEADPAAIEEAAMAVGAKCCAPLGAHGNVVKLISLAYGQVLSQLETPPSG
;
A
#
# COMPACT_ATOMS: atom_id res chain seq x y z
N MET A 1 -22.01 -55.81 25.70
CA MET A 1 -23.33 -55.91 26.34
C MET A 1 -23.71 -54.52 26.86
N PRO A 2 -24.82 -53.90 26.38
CA PRO A 2 -25.35 -52.66 26.91
C PRO A 2 -26.38 -52.92 28.03
N PRO A 3 -26.91 -51.87 28.66
CA PRO A 3 -28.33 -51.72 28.49
C PRO A 3 -28.82 -50.33 28.08
N HIS A 4 -29.93 -50.41 27.35
CA HIS A 4 -30.86 -49.37 26.97
C HIS A 4 -31.55 -48.70 28.17
N SER A 5 -31.91 -47.41 28.02
CA SER A 5 -33.19 -46.92 28.57
C SER A 5 -33.76 -45.79 27.69
N GLN A 6 -34.96 -46.06 27.21
CA GLN A 6 -35.91 -45.17 26.56
C GLN A 6 -36.60 -44.28 27.62
N PHE A 7 -37.01 -43.08 27.21
CA PHE A 7 -38.23 -42.36 27.65
C PHE A 7 -38.42 -41.21 26.71
N SER A 8 -39.36 -41.20 25.85
CA SER A 8 -40.81 -40.99 25.98
C SER A 8 -41.22 -39.52 25.77
N ASN A 9 -42.05 -39.36 24.77
CA ASN A 9 -42.81 -38.21 24.28
C ASN A 9 -43.43 -37.33 25.37
N GLY A 10 -43.48 -36.00 25.06
CA GLY A 10 -44.35 -35.04 25.72
C GLY A 10 -44.66 -33.88 24.78
N SER A 11 -45.77 -33.99 24.07
CA SER A 11 -46.40 -32.92 23.29
C SER A 11 -47.00 -31.85 24.23
N GLY A 12 -46.78 -30.59 23.90
CA GLY A 12 -47.39 -29.46 24.59
C GLY A 12 -47.39 -28.22 23.71
N THR A 13 -48.46 -28.07 22.95
CA THR A 13 -48.87 -26.85 22.25
C THR A 13 -49.31 -25.78 23.26
N GLN A 14 -48.70 -24.59 23.21
CA GLN A 14 -49.34 -23.35 23.67
C GLN A 14 -49.02 -22.24 22.70
N GLY A 15 -50.07 -21.75 22.04
CA GLY A 15 -50.02 -20.54 21.21
C GLY A 15 -49.87 -19.30 22.08
N ALA A 16 -49.10 -18.36 21.63
CA ALA A 16 -49.08 -17.00 22.13
C ALA A 16 -49.47 -16.09 20.98
N ASP A 17 -50.60 -15.41 21.14
CA ASP A 17 -51.12 -14.33 20.31
C ASP A 17 -50.14 -13.18 20.25
N PHE A 18 -49.82 -12.75 19.04
CA PHE A 18 -49.21 -11.43 18.79
C PHE A 18 -50.28 -10.48 18.23
N PRO A 19 -50.42 -9.27 18.82
CA PRO A 19 -51.34 -8.28 18.31
C PRO A 19 -50.85 -7.65 17.00
N GLY A 20 -51.78 -7.55 16.06
CA GLY A 20 -51.55 -6.98 14.73
C GLY A 20 -51.16 -5.50 14.78
N TYR A 21 -50.15 -5.14 14.04
CA TYR A 21 -49.84 -3.76 13.69
C TYR A 21 -50.59 -3.41 12.39
N GLY A 22 -51.47 -2.39 12.50
CA GLY A 22 -52.26 -1.85 11.41
C GLY A 22 -51.39 -1.20 10.33
N GLN A 23 -51.83 -1.35 9.11
CA GLN A 23 -51.33 -0.63 7.95
C GLN A 23 -51.62 0.88 8.10
N PRO A 24 -50.68 1.77 7.78
CA PRO A 24 -50.99 3.19 7.66
C PRO A 24 -51.66 3.50 6.30
N ASP A 25 -52.74 4.24 6.37
CA ASP A 25 -53.57 4.70 5.27
C ASP A 25 -52.80 5.55 4.24
N ASN A 26 -53.00 5.24 2.99
CA ASN A 26 -52.34 5.78 1.83
C ASN A 26 -53.12 6.97 1.21
N GLU A 27 -53.72 7.86 2.03
CA GLU A 27 -54.56 8.96 1.56
C GLU A 27 -54.10 10.39 1.86
N ALA A 28 -52.82 10.60 2.26
CA ALA A 28 -52.35 11.95 2.65
C ALA A 28 -51.30 12.57 1.72
N LEU A 29 -51.12 12.09 0.47
CA LEU A 29 -50.10 12.62 -0.45
C LEU A 29 -50.65 13.35 -1.71
N ALA A 30 -51.94 13.75 -1.69
CA ALA A 30 -52.54 14.47 -2.78
C ALA A 30 -52.95 15.91 -2.44
N ARG A 31 -52.05 16.74 -1.91
CA ARG A 31 -52.23 18.23 -1.91
C ARG A 31 -50.93 18.92 -1.47
N ARG A 32 -49.92 19.09 -2.35
CA ARG A 32 -48.96 20.18 -2.26
C ARG A 32 -48.95 20.99 -3.53
N GLN A 33 -49.42 22.24 -3.41
CA GLN A 33 -49.36 23.27 -4.43
C GLN A 33 -47.92 23.63 -4.77
N PRO A 34 -47.61 24.03 -6.05
CA PRO A 34 -46.29 24.52 -6.42
C PRO A 34 -46.02 25.90 -5.85
N GLY A 35 -44.90 26.06 -5.16
CA GLY A 35 -44.41 27.36 -4.68
C GLY A 35 -43.80 28.20 -5.81
N PRO A 36 -43.63 29.55 -5.59
CA PRO A 36 -43.32 30.52 -6.62
C PRO A 36 -41.90 30.34 -7.21
N GLY A 37 -41.86 30.58 -8.55
CA GLY A 37 -40.72 30.40 -9.42
C GLY A 37 -39.48 31.22 -9.06
N PHE A 38 -38.32 30.64 -9.36
CA PHE A 38 -37.02 31.29 -9.37
C PHE A 38 -36.93 32.28 -10.55
N PRO A 39 -36.33 33.47 -10.36
CA PRO A 39 -36.15 34.43 -11.43
C PRO A 39 -35.13 33.96 -12.47
N THR A 40 -35.54 33.98 -13.72
CA THR A 40 -34.67 33.77 -14.88
C THR A 40 -33.64 34.87 -15.00
N ARG A 41 -32.36 34.52 -14.96
CA ARG A 41 -31.24 35.42 -15.27
C ARG A 41 -31.24 35.75 -16.78
N GLN A 42 -31.32 37.02 -17.09
CA GLN A 42 -31.12 37.57 -18.45
C GLN A 42 -29.64 37.41 -18.88
N PRO A 43 -29.35 37.19 -20.16
CA PRO A 43 -28.00 37.15 -20.69
C PRO A 43 -27.40 38.55 -20.76
N GLY A 44 -26.19 38.70 -20.20
CA GLY A 44 -25.40 39.92 -20.27
C GLY A 44 -24.72 40.12 -21.64
N PRO A 45 -24.30 41.35 -21.97
CA PRO A 45 -23.89 41.76 -23.34
C PRO A 45 -22.55 41.16 -23.76
N GLY A 46 -22.44 40.96 -25.08
CA GLY A 46 -21.40 40.23 -25.78
C GLY A 46 -19.98 40.78 -25.67
N PHE A 47 -19.04 39.87 -25.83
CA PHE A 47 -17.63 40.16 -26.01
C PHE A 47 -17.36 40.60 -27.45
N PRO A 48 -16.46 41.57 -27.67
CA PRO A 48 -16.14 42.05 -29.02
C PRO A 48 -15.24 41.05 -29.78
N THR A 49 -15.67 40.70 -30.97
CA THR A 49 -14.89 39.98 -32.00
C THR A 49 -13.69 40.80 -32.44
N ARG A 50 -12.47 40.22 -32.34
CA ARG A 50 -11.26 40.76 -32.96
C ARG A 50 -11.14 40.22 -34.39
N GLN A 51 -11.05 41.15 -35.35
CA GLN A 51 -10.72 40.91 -36.76
C GLN A 51 -9.22 40.54 -36.93
N PRO A 52 -8.87 39.80 -37.99
CA PRO A 52 -7.51 39.46 -38.34
C PRO A 52 -6.88 40.52 -39.31
N GLY A 53 -5.67 40.90 -39.08
CA GLY A 53 -4.95 41.77 -39.98
C GLY A 53 -3.47 41.86 -39.67
N SER A 54 -2.66 41.30 -40.53
CA SER A 54 -1.23 41.20 -40.69
C SER A 54 -0.44 42.54 -40.51
N PRO A 55 0.93 42.64 -40.55
CA PRO A 55 1.93 41.78 -41.17
C PRO A 55 3.27 41.55 -40.38
N ILE A 56 3.98 40.58 -40.89
CA ILE A 56 5.38 40.19 -40.74
C ILE A 56 6.37 41.35 -40.61
N ARG A 57 7.26 41.29 -39.60
CA ARG A 57 8.62 41.80 -39.61
C ARG A 57 9.58 40.89 -38.87
N GLN A 58 10.50 40.28 -39.59
CA GLN A 58 11.84 39.85 -39.13
C GLN A 58 12.86 40.90 -39.59
N PRO A 59 14.14 40.95 -39.15
CA PRO A 59 14.92 40.09 -38.27
C PRO A 59 15.76 40.86 -37.22
N GLY A 60 16.34 40.15 -36.28
CA GLY A 60 17.37 40.69 -35.41
C GLY A 60 17.81 39.72 -34.33
N SER A 61 18.77 38.85 -34.63
CA SER A 61 19.61 38.16 -33.62
C SER A 61 20.68 39.11 -33.15
N PRO A 62 21.46 38.84 -32.08
CA PRO A 62 21.45 37.78 -31.10
C PRO A 62 21.58 38.30 -29.64
N THR A 63 21.58 37.39 -28.73
CA THR A 63 22.38 37.44 -27.49
C THR A 63 21.65 37.28 -26.19
N ARG A 64 22.21 36.35 -25.44
CA ARG A 64 22.04 36.01 -24.05
C ARG A 64 20.87 35.04 -23.71
N GLN A 65 21.24 33.76 -23.76
CA GLN A 65 20.65 32.72 -22.94
C GLN A 65 20.76 33.10 -21.46
N THR A 66 19.71 33.71 -20.95
CA THR A 66 19.47 33.70 -19.52
C THR A 66 18.76 32.38 -19.26
N GLN A 67 19.52 31.37 -18.81
CA GLN A 67 18.93 30.16 -18.25
C GLN A 67 18.04 30.61 -17.10
N ALA A 68 16.71 30.62 -17.35
CA ALA A 68 15.75 30.67 -16.30
C ALA A 68 15.90 29.36 -15.47
N ARG A 69 16.58 29.48 -14.34
CA ARG A 69 16.50 28.48 -13.29
C ARG A 69 15.01 28.34 -12.94
N LEU A 70 14.40 27.30 -13.42
CA LEU A 70 13.13 26.82 -12.89
C LEU A 70 13.40 26.44 -11.42
N ILE A 71 13.03 27.33 -10.52
CA ILE A 71 12.99 27.06 -9.09
C ILE A 71 11.88 26.01 -8.93
N ALA A 72 12.27 24.76 -8.81
CA ALA A 72 11.37 23.71 -8.40
C ALA A 72 10.78 24.07 -7.04
N PRO A 73 9.45 23.93 -6.84
CA PRO A 73 8.85 24.18 -5.53
C PRO A 73 9.52 23.26 -4.51
N GLY A 74 10.17 23.86 -3.52
CA GLY A 74 10.89 23.15 -2.47
C GLY A 74 9.95 22.44 -1.50
N GLY A 75 9.36 21.33 -1.92
CA GLY A 75 8.83 20.34 -1.01
C GLY A 75 10.01 19.56 -0.42
N ARG A 76 10.05 19.38 0.91
CA ARG A 76 11.03 18.52 1.62
C ARG A 76 10.76 17.03 1.31
N HIS A 77 10.55 16.68 0.04
CA HIS A 77 10.15 15.35 -0.38
C HIS A 77 11.38 14.63 -0.93
N ARG A 78 11.73 13.57 -0.22
CA ARG A 78 12.53 12.40 -0.55
C ARG A 78 13.30 12.55 -1.86
N ARG A 79 14.61 12.81 -1.77
CA ARG A 79 15.48 12.84 -2.94
C ARG A 79 15.46 11.45 -3.59
N PRO A 80 15.25 11.35 -4.90
CA PRO A 80 15.44 10.08 -5.59
C PRO A 80 16.88 9.61 -5.41
N MET A 81 17.11 8.32 -5.59
CA MET A 81 18.47 7.76 -5.61
C MET A 81 19.33 8.59 -6.58
N PRO A 82 20.57 8.96 -6.22
CA PRO A 82 21.43 9.72 -7.10
C PRO A 82 21.63 9.00 -8.43
N ALA A 83 21.69 9.75 -9.53
CA ALA A 83 21.85 9.20 -10.88
C ALA A 83 23.12 8.36 -11.04
N SER A 84 24.13 8.58 -10.19
CA SER A 84 25.31 7.74 -10.02
C SER A 84 25.51 7.47 -8.54
N LEU A 85 25.71 6.22 -8.19
CA LEU A 85 26.07 5.86 -6.82
C LEU A 85 27.45 6.43 -6.49
N PRO A 86 27.65 6.99 -5.28
CA PRO A 86 28.96 7.40 -4.84
C PRO A 86 29.90 6.18 -4.79
N GLU A 87 31.18 6.42 -5.10
CA GLU A 87 32.20 5.39 -4.94
C GLU A 87 32.21 4.91 -3.49
N GLY A 88 32.15 3.63 -3.30
CA GLY A 88 32.04 3.07 -1.96
C GLY A 88 30.64 3.18 -1.32
N ALA A 89 29.55 3.30 -2.07
CA ALA A 89 28.19 3.27 -1.52
C ALA A 89 27.92 1.98 -0.72
N PRO A 90 27.28 2.02 0.47
CA PRO A 90 27.01 0.85 1.30
C PRO A 90 26.16 -0.19 0.56
N ALA A 91 26.30 -1.46 0.91
CA ALA A 91 25.45 -2.51 0.35
C ALA A 91 23.98 -2.26 0.72
N LEU A 92 23.06 -2.55 -0.21
CA LEU A 92 21.64 -2.59 0.06
C LEU A 92 21.27 -4.01 0.49
N ILE A 93 20.82 -4.18 1.72
CA ILE A 93 20.36 -5.47 2.24
C ILE A 93 18.83 -5.44 2.36
N LEU A 94 18.16 -6.30 1.60
CA LEU A 94 16.74 -6.56 1.71
C LEU A 94 16.51 -7.56 2.84
N ALA A 95 16.02 -7.09 3.97
CA ALA A 95 15.76 -7.92 5.14
C ALA A 95 14.36 -8.51 5.08
N VAL A 96 14.27 -9.82 4.91
CA VAL A 96 13.03 -10.58 4.70
C VAL A 96 12.55 -11.12 6.04
N PRO A 97 11.30 -10.83 6.47
CA PRO A 97 10.70 -11.51 7.61
C PRO A 97 10.64 -13.03 7.35
N ASP A 98 10.91 -13.80 8.40
CA ASP A 98 10.79 -15.26 8.33
C ASP A 98 9.31 -15.64 8.42
N ALA A 99 8.69 -15.79 7.28
CA ALA A 99 7.28 -16.21 7.16
C ALA A 99 7.11 -17.68 6.78
N GLY A 100 8.11 -18.53 7.08
CA GLY A 100 8.05 -19.94 6.66
C GLY A 100 8.24 -20.10 5.14
N ASP A 101 8.14 -21.24 4.64
CA ASP A 101 8.52 -21.84 3.38
C ASP A 101 8.60 -20.98 2.08
N ASP A 102 9.43 -21.39 1.21
CA ASP A 102 10.10 -20.89 -0.01
C ASP A 102 9.34 -20.03 -1.06
N GLY A 103 8.03 -19.96 -1.05
CA GLY A 103 7.27 -19.29 -2.13
C GLY A 103 7.37 -17.75 -2.13
N LEU A 104 7.60 -17.16 -0.97
CA LEU A 104 7.64 -15.70 -0.80
C LEU A 104 9.07 -15.13 -0.91
N ALA A 105 10.10 -15.97 -0.78
CA ALA A 105 11.47 -15.62 -1.14
C ALA A 105 11.58 -15.23 -2.64
N GLY A 106 10.70 -15.74 -3.49
CA GLY A 106 10.61 -15.40 -4.91
C GLY A 106 10.41 -13.91 -5.16
N ALA A 107 9.47 -13.27 -4.48
CA ALA A 107 9.20 -11.83 -4.64
C ALA A 107 10.42 -10.98 -4.29
N THR A 108 11.12 -11.30 -3.20
CA THR A 108 12.34 -10.56 -2.82
C THR A 108 13.48 -10.83 -3.78
N ALA A 109 13.62 -12.05 -4.31
CA ALA A 109 14.63 -12.38 -5.32
C ALA A 109 14.38 -11.63 -6.64
N GLU A 110 13.13 -11.51 -7.06
CA GLU A 110 12.73 -10.68 -8.20
C GLU A 110 13.05 -9.20 -7.97
N ILE A 111 12.68 -8.66 -6.81
CA ILE A 111 13.01 -7.28 -6.41
C ILE A 111 14.54 -7.07 -6.48
N ALA A 112 15.31 -7.96 -5.90
CA ALA A 112 16.78 -7.87 -5.92
C ALA A 112 17.33 -7.92 -7.34
N THR A 113 16.73 -8.72 -8.21
CA THR A 113 17.12 -8.84 -9.63
C THR A 113 16.85 -7.53 -10.37
N VAL A 114 15.66 -6.94 -10.21
CA VAL A 114 15.30 -5.66 -10.83
C VAL A 114 16.23 -4.55 -10.33
N LEU A 115 16.48 -4.47 -9.02
CA LEU A 115 17.38 -3.46 -8.44
C LEU A 115 18.81 -3.55 -8.99
N ARG A 116 19.32 -4.79 -9.21
CA ARG A 116 20.65 -5.00 -9.81
C ARG A 116 20.69 -4.63 -11.29
N VAL A 117 19.60 -4.86 -12.02
CA VAL A 117 19.47 -4.43 -13.43
C VAL A 117 19.42 -2.92 -13.54
N ASP A 118 18.60 -2.28 -12.70
CA ASP A 118 18.46 -0.82 -12.71
C ASP A 118 19.72 -0.11 -12.21
N ASN A 119 20.50 -0.75 -11.33
CA ASN A 119 21.69 -0.18 -10.70
C ASN A 119 22.81 -1.22 -10.63
N PRO A 120 23.53 -1.49 -11.73
CA PRO A 120 24.56 -2.54 -11.80
C PRO A 120 25.74 -2.35 -10.82
N ALA A 121 25.99 -1.10 -10.39
CA ALA A 121 27.03 -0.78 -9.43
C ALA A 121 26.59 -0.99 -7.96
N LEU A 122 25.30 -1.24 -7.70
CA LEU A 122 24.77 -1.44 -6.35
C LEU A 122 24.95 -2.88 -5.90
N ASP A 123 25.64 -3.08 -4.77
CA ASP A 123 25.71 -4.38 -4.09
C ASP A 123 24.36 -4.66 -3.40
N VAL A 124 23.48 -5.40 -4.08
CA VAL A 124 22.15 -5.77 -3.54
C VAL A 124 22.22 -7.19 -3.00
N ARG A 125 21.83 -7.34 -1.73
CA ARG A 125 21.81 -8.60 -1.01
C ARG A 125 20.44 -8.85 -0.40
N THR A 126 20.14 -10.13 -0.15
CA THR A 126 18.96 -10.56 0.61
C THR A 126 19.40 -11.21 1.91
N ALA A 127 18.66 -10.97 2.97
CA ALA A 127 18.95 -11.57 4.29
C ALA A 127 17.64 -11.92 4.99
N ARG A 128 17.60 -13.07 5.67
CA ARG A 128 16.47 -13.42 6.53
C ARG A 128 16.59 -12.70 7.87
N ILE A 129 15.44 -12.20 8.36
CA ILE A 129 15.34 -11.68 9.72
C ILE A 129 15.22 -12.88 10.64
N ASP A 130 16.34 -13.22 11.28
CA ASP A 130 16.43 -14.36 12.19
C ASP A 130 15.88 -13.98 13.58
N HIS A 131 14.79 -14.61 13.99
CA HIS A 131 14.20 -14.45 15.31
C HIS A 131 14.85 -15.35 16.39
N GLY A 132 15.81 -16.20 16.01
CA GLY A 132 16.32 -17.26 16.89
C GLY A 132 17.84 -17.34 17.08
N GLY A 133 18.65 -16.52 16.44
CA GLY A 133 20.10 -16.44 16.69
C GLY A 133 20.90 -17.70 16.34
N ARG A 134 20.41 -18.56 15.47
CA ARG A 134 21.15 -19.71 14.96
C ARG A 134 21.98 -19.28 13.75
N GLY A 135 23.23 -19.69 13.66
CA GLY A 135 24.21 -19.29 12.67
C GLY A 135 23.85 -19.65 11.23
N ASP A 136 22.72 -19.14 10.76
CA ASP A 136 22.25 -19.25 9.39
C ASP A 136 23.10 -18.35 8.48
N PRO A 137 23.81 -18.91 7.46
CA PRO A 137 24.60 -18.11 6.53
C PRO A 137 23.78 -17.13 5.71
N ALA A 138 22.48 -17.35 5.56
CA ALA A 138 21.52 -16.42 4.94
C ALA A 138 20.88 -15.46 5.95
N GLY A 139 21.18 -15.61 7.24
CA GLY A 139 20.70 -14.73 8.30
C GLY A 139 21.34 -13.35 8.23
N ILE A 140 20.61 -12.35 8.69
CA ILE A 140 21.00 -10.93 8.58
C ILE A 140 22.37 -10.63 9.17
N ARG A 141 22.77 -11.32 10.25
CA ARG A 141 24.10 -11.12 10.89
C ARG A 141 25.25 -11.57 10.00
N ALA A 142 25.11 -12.72 9.35
CA ALA A 142 26.13 -13.24 8.43
C ALA A 142 26.28 -12.34 7.19
N VAL A 143 25.15 -11.88 6.64
CA VAL A 143 25.14 -10.98 5.48
C VAL A 143 25.73 -9.61 5.82
N LEU A 144 25.47 -9.07 7.03
CA LEU A 144 26.09 -7.85 7.53
C LEU A 144 27.60 -8.00 7.69
N ALA A 145 28.09 -9.11 8.27
CA ALA A 145 29.51 -9.37 8.44
C ALA A 145 30.23 -9.47 7.07
N ASP A 146 29.64 -10.17 6.10
CA ASP A 146 30.22 -10.25 4.75
C ASP A 146 30.19 -8.90 4.02
N ALA A 147 29.17 -8.08 4.21
CA ALA A 147 29.15 -6.72 3.68
C ALA A 147 30.25 -5.86 4.30
N ALA A 148 30.48 -5.97 5.61
CA ALA A 148 31.51 -5.21 6.30
C ALA A 148 32.93 -5.65 5.91
N ALA A 149 33.16 -6.95 5.70
CA ALA A 149 34.47 -7.48 5.31
C ALA A 149 35.02 -6.91 3.98
N ARG A 150 34.15 -6.35 3.15
CA ARG A 150 34.49 -5.75 1.85
C ARG A 150 34.68 -4.23 1.93
N ARG A 151 34.69 -3.67 3.14
CA ARG A 151 34.69 -2.22 3.36
C ARG A 151 35.86 -1.77 4.24
N PRO A 152 36.32 -0.54 4.07
CA PRO A 152 37.27 0.06 5.02
C PRO A 152 36.65 0.09 6.44
N ALA A 153 37.49 -0.11 7.44
CA ALA A 153 37.08 -0.05 8.83
C ALA A 153 36.42 1.31 9.16
N GLY A 154 35.24 1.27 9.81
CA GLY A 154 34.49 2.48 10.18
C GLY A 154 33.61 3.08 9.09
N ALA A 155 33.78 2.69 7.83
CA ALA A 155 32.88 3.14 6.75
C ALA A 155 31.47 2.53 6.90
N PRO A 156 30.41 3.26 6.46
CA PRO A 156 29.06 2.68 6.36
C PRO A 156 29.09 1.45 5.46
N SER A 157 28.73 0.29 6.01
CA SER A 157 28.86 -1.00 5.33
C SER A 157 27.57 -1.44 4.65
N ALA A 158 26.41 -1.11 5.23
CA ALA A 158 25.13 -1.52 4.69
C ALA A 158 23.99 -0.56 5.03
N VAL A 159 22.99 -0.53 4.15
CA VAL A 159 21.66 -0.01 4.41
C VAL A 159 20.70 -1.19 4.37
N VAL A 160 20.06 -1.47 5.49
CA VAL A 160 19.10 -2.56 5.64
C VAL A 160 17.69 -2.03 5.41
N VAL A 161 17.00 -2.53 4.41
CA VAL A 161 15.59 -2.19 4.13
C VAL A 161 14.71 -3.39 4.45
N PRO A 162 13.94 -3.33 5.57
CA PRO A 162 12.99 -4.38 5.91
C PRO A 162 11.94 -4.54 4.81
N GLN A 163 11.68 -5.76 4.40
CA GLN A 163 10.68 -6.10 3.38
C GLN A 163 9.30 -6.20 4.02
N VAL A 164 8.83 -5.09 4.58
CA VAL A 164 7.51 -4.93 5.18
C VAL A 164 6.89 -3.62 4.69
N VAL A 165 5.60 -3.65 4.37
CA VAL A 165 4.90 -2.45 3.84
C VAL A 165 4.51 -1.51 4.97
N THR A 166 3.97 -2.05 6.05
CA THR A 166 3.51 -1.31 7.22
C THR A 166 4.44 -1.56 8.42
N PRO A 167 4.35 -0.74 9.47
CA PRO A 167 5.12 -0.99 10.68
C PRO A 167 4.93 -2.41 11.20
N HIS A 168 6.02 -3.14 11.30
CA HIS A 168 6.07 -4.49 11.88
C HIS A 168 7.08 -4.50 13.03
N PRO A 169 6.65 -4.16 14.26
CA PRO A 169 7.56 -3.89 15.38
C PRO A 169 8.54 -5.02 15.67
N ALA A 170 8.10 -6.28 15.53
CA ALA A 170 8.95 -7.45 15.76
C ALA A 170 10.12 -7.51 14.76
N SER A 171 9.84 -7.37 13.44
CA SER A 171 10.87 -7.38 12.40
C SER A 171 11.84 -6.22 12.55
N ILE A 172 11.33 -5.01 12.80
CA ILE A 172 12.18 -3.82 12.94
C ILE A 172 13.10 -3.96 14.17
N ARG A 173 12.57 -4.49 15.28
CA ARG A 173 13.38 -4.76 16.49
C ARG A 173 14.44 -5.80 16.20
N ALA A 174 14.11 -6.93 15.57
CA ALA A 174 15.06 -7.98 15.23
C ALA A 174 16.18 -7.46 14.32
N VAL A 175 15.88 -6.62 13.33
CA VAL A 175 16.89 -5.97 12.48
C VAL A 175 17.81 -5.07 13.31
N ARG A 176 17.28 -4.25 14.23
CA ARG A 176 18.09 -3.39 15.11
C ARG A 176 19.00 -4.19 16.02
N GLU A 177 18.47 -5.25 16.62
CA GLU A 177 19.22 -6.16 17.48
C GLU A 177 20.36 -6.85 16.71
N ALA A 178 20.08 -7.30 15.47
CA ALA A 178 21.08 -7.92 14.61
C ALA A 178 22.20 -6.93 14.24
N ILE A 179 21.88 -5.70 13.89
CA ILE A 179 22.87 -4.64 13.60
C ILE A 179 23.72 -4.37 14.84
N THR A 180 23.08 -4.15 15.99
CA THR A 180 23.79 -3.89 17.26
C THR A 180 24.71 -5.06 17.64
N ALA A 181 24.21 -6.29 17.55
CA ALA A 181 24.98 -7.48 17.90
C ALA A 181 26.12 -7.78 16.91
N SER A 182 26.02 -7.35 15.67
CA SER A 182 27.07 -7.53 14.66
C SER A 182 28.23 -6.54 14.82
N GLY A 183 28.02 -5.41 15.50
CA GLY A 183 28.99 -4.30 15.58
C GLY A 183 29.28 -3.63 14.22
N VAL A 184 28.51 -3.96 13.18
CA VAL A 184 28.70 -3.42 11.84
C VAL A 184 28.10 -2.01 11.76
N ASN A 185 28.81 -1.07 11.12
CA ASN A 185 28.26 0.24 10.80
C ASN A 185 27.19 0.10 9.69
N ALA A 186 25.93 -0.11 10.08
CA ALA A 186 24.82 -0.28 9.18
C ALA A 186 23.63 0.60 9.61
N HIS A 187 22.85 1.02 8.64
CA HIS A 187 21.70 1.90 8.82
C HIS A 187 20.41 1.20 8.39
N ILE A 188 19.27 1.56 9.01
CA ILE A 188 17.97 1.02 8.62
C ILE A 188 17.27 2.06 7.74
N GLY A 189 16.84 1.62 6.56
CA GLY A 189 15.97 2.40 5.69
C GLY A 189 14.53 2.44 6.26
N GLU A 190 13.84 3.55 6.00
CA GLU A 190 12.45 3.69 6.44
C GLU A 190 11.53 2.67 5.75
N VAL A 191 10.52 2.20 6.48
CA VAL A 191 9.42 1.40 5.93
C VAL A 191 8.59 2.28 4.98
N PHE A 192 7.90 1.67 4.03
CA PHE A 192 7.26 2.39 2.90
C PHE A 192 6.07 3.26 3.27
N ASN A 193 5.52 3.09 4.45
CA ASN A 193 4.46 3.88 5.08
C ASN A 193 3.43 4.48 4.10
N THR A 194 3.13 5.75 4.24
CA THR A 194 2.02 6.47 3.62
C THR A 194 2.33 7.02 2.23
N ASN A 195 3.02 6.26 1.37
CA ASN A 195 3.41 6.74 0.05
C ASN A 195 2.32 6.49 -1.00
N ALA A 196 2.00 7.50 -1.82
CA ALA A 196 1.02 7.39 -2.89
C ALA A 196 1.35 6.28 -3.92
N LEU A 197 2.63 5.91 -4.06
CA LEU A 197 3.04 4.79 -4.91
C LEU A 197 2.49 3.43 -4.44
N LEU A 198 2.21 3.26 -3.14
CA LEU A 198 1.55 2.07 -2.63
C LEU A 198 0.09 1.98 -3.09
N ALA A 199 -0.66 3.08 -2.97
CA ALA A 199 -2.03 3.12 -3.44
C ALA A 199 -2.12 2.88 -4.96
N GLU A 200 -1.14 3.35 -5.73
CA GLU A 200 -1.04 3.08 -7.16
C GLU A 200 -0.73 1.61 -7.44
N ALA A 201 0.22 1.01 -6.72
CA ALA A 201 0.55 -0.41 -6.88
C ALA A 201 -0.64 -1.32 -6.55
N LEU A 202 -1.36 -1.03 -5.46
CA LEU A 202 -2.58 -1.75 -5.06
C LEU A 202 -3.69 -1.59 -6.10
N HIS A 203 -3.86 -0.38 -6.66
CA HIS A 203 -4.80 -0.18 -7.77
C HIS A 203 -4.45 -1.06 -8.97
N HIS A 204 -3.18 -1.12 -9.36
CA HIS A 204 -2.75 -2.01 -10.46
C HIS A 204 -3.04 -3.47 -10.15
N ARG A 205 -2.73 -3.97 -8.93
CA ARG A 205 -3.04 -5.35 -8.53
C ARG A 205 -4.54 -5.67 -8.58
N LEU A 206 -5.38 -4.73 -8.12
CA LEU A 206 -6.83 -4.86 -8.22
C LEU A 206 -7.32 -4.82 -9.68
N ALA A 207 -6.74 -3.98 -10.52
CA ALA A 207 -7.09 -3.90 -11.94
C ALA A 207 -6.66 -5.16 -12.71
N ASP A 208 -5.46 -5.70 -12.43
CA ASP A 208 -4.96 -6.94 -13.02
C ASP A 208 -5.87 -8.14 -12.68
N ALA A 209 -6.45 -8.14 -11.47
CA ALA A 209 -7.42 -9.13 -11.03
C ALA A 209 -8.86 -8.87 -11.53
N GLY A 210 -9.10 -7.79 -12.29
CA GLY A 210 -10.43 -7.39 -12.75
C GLY A 210 -11.35 -6.90 -11.65
N LEU A 211 -10.81 -6.52 -10.49
CA LEU A 211 -11.55 -6.06 -9.31
C LEU A 211 -11.74 -4.55 -9.27
N ALA A 212 -10.89 -3.79 -9.96
CA ALA A 212 -10.99 -2.36 -10.15
C ALA A 212 -10.86 -1.98 -11.64
N ARG A 213 -11.22 -0.73 -11.97
CA ARG A 213 -11.03 -0.22 -13.34
C ARG A 213 -9.56 0.13 -13.55
N ALA A 214 -9.02 -0.21 -14.73
CA ALA A 214 -7.73 0.30 -15.17
C ALA A 214 -7.86 1.80 -15.54
N ASP A 215 -6.86 2.62 -15.20
CA ASP A 215 -6.86 4.08 -15.40
C ASP A 215 -7.16 4.54 -16.85
N ARG A 216 -6.96 3.68 -17.84
CA ARG A 216 -7.03 4.02 -19.27
C ARG A 216 -8.37 3.69 -19.95
N VAL A 217 -9.31 3.06 -19.26
CA VAL A 217 -10.57 2.64 -19.86
C VAL A 217 -11.68 3.63 -19.51
N ARG A 218 -11.70 4.79 -20.16
CA ARG A 218 -12.75 5.79 -19.99
C ARG A 218 -14.02 5.55 -20.85
N MET A 219 -14.04 4.60 -21.77
CA MET A 219 -15.05 4.56 -22.82
C MET A 219 -16.14 3.48 -22.69
N PHE A 220 -16.06 2.57 -21.74
CA PHE A 220 -17.13 1.56 -21.56
C PHE A 220 -17.46 1.43 -20.07
N SER A 221 -18.78 1.44 -19.79
CA SER A 221 -19.32 1.17 -18.44
C SER A 221 -19.10 -0.30 -18.08
N ILE A 222 -17.86 -0.67 -17.80
CA ILE A 222 -17.57 -1.98 -17.21
C ILE A 222 -17.86 -1.82 -15.72
N THR A 223 -18.93 -2.43 -15.26
CA THR A 223 -19.22 -2.59 -13.84
C THR A 223 -18.04 -3.34 -13.22
N THR A 224 -17.33 -2.72 -12.28
CA THR A 224 -16.27 -3.39 -11.52
C THR A 224 -16.85 -4.61 -10.81
N SER A 225 -16.08 -5.69 -10.67
CA SER A 225 -16.55 -6.88 -9.96
C SER A 225 -16.64 -6.66 -8.46
N ALA A 226 -16.05 -5.59 -7.93
CA ALA A 226 -16.12 -5.16 -6.53
C ALA A 226 -16.72 -3.76 -6.41
N ASP A 227 -17.45 -3.51 -5.32
CA ASP A 227 -18.02 -2.22 -4.92
C ASP A 227 -17.49 -1.73 -3.57
N GLY A 228 -16.61 -2.50 -2.91
CA GLY A 228 -15.84 -2.11 -1.74
C GLY A 228 -14.56 -2.95 -1.60
N ILE A 229 -13.58 -2.42 -0.90
CA ILE A 229 -12.25 -3.03 -0.79
C ILE A 229 -11.84 -3.11 0.68
N ILE A 230 -11.30 -4.27 1.07
CA ILE A 230 -10.57 -4.43 2.31
C ILE A 230 -9.08 -4.45 1.99
N LEU A 231 -8.34 -3.50 2.57
CA LEU A 231 -6.90 -3.43 2.50
C LEU A 231 -6.32 -4.21 3.68
N ALA A 232 -5.87 -5.44 3.42
CA ALA A 232 -5.40 -6.35 4.45
C ALA A 232 -3.90 -6.22 4.68
N THR A 233 -3.48 -6.04 5.94
CA THR A 233 -2.07 -5.90 6.34
C THR A 233 -1.75 -6.81 7.53
N VAL A 234 -0.47 -6.87 7.92
CA VAL A 234 0.03 -7.57 9.11
C VAL A 234 0.77 -6.58 10.02
N GLY A 235 0.88 -6.89 11.30
CA GLY A 235 1.58 -6.04 12.28
C GLY A 235 0.66 -5.35 13.28
N GLY A 236 -0.60 -5.76 13.37
CA GLY A 236 -1.55 -5.32 14.40
C GLY A 236 -2.15 -3.94 14.16
N GLU A 237 -2.62 -3.32 15.24
CA GLU A 237 -3.36 -2.04 15.20
C GLU A 237 -2.54 -0.88 14.62
N GLU A 238 -1.26 -0.80 14.94
CA GLU A 238 -0.36 0.26 14.41
C GLU A 238 -0.22 0.14 12.88
N ALA A 239 -0.08 -1.09 12.37
CA ALA A 239 -0.02 -1.36 10.95
C ALA A 239 -1.32 -0.97 10.24
N VAL A 240 -2.48 -1.30 10.83
CA VAL A 240 -3.80 -0.90 10.31
C VAL A 240 -3.96 0.62 10.31
N GLY A 241 -3.55 1.30 11.39
CA GLY A 241 -3.54 2.76 11.45
C GLY A 241 -2.75 3.39 10.30
N THR A 242 -1.56 2.86 10.03
CA THR A 242 -0.71 3.29 8.91
C THR A 242 -1.33 2.95 7.56
N ALA A 243 -1.85 1.73 7.40
CA ALA A 243 -2.51 1.29 6.16
C ALA A 243 -3.78 2.08 5.86
N SER A 244 -4.44 2.66 6.87
CA SER A 244 -5.65 3.49 6.70
C SER A 244 -5.38 4.73 5.85
N VAL A 245 -4.18 5.30 5.88
CA VAL A 245 -3.80 6.42 5.00
C VAL A 245 -3.72 5.94 3.54
N THR A 246 -3.13 4.77 3.31
CA THR A 246 -3.09 4.16 1.97
C THR A 246 -4.50 3.78 1.50
N ALA A 247 -5.35 3.27 2.40
CA ALA A 247 -6.76 2.98 2.12
C ALA A 247 -7.52 4.25 1.69
N PHE A 248 -7.32 5.37 2.36
CA PHE A 248 -7.90 6.66 1.99
C PHE A 248 -7.45 7.11 0.58
N LEU A 249 -6.15 7.01 0.28
CA LEU A 249 -5.63 7.36 -1.04
C LEU A 249 -6.19 6.44 -2.14
N LEU A 250 -6.33 5.16 -1.84
CA LEU A 250 -6.90 4.18 -2.76
C LEU A 250 -8.41 4.42 -2.96
N ALA A 251 -9.15 4.75 -1.91
CA ALA A 251 -10.56 5.10 -1.96
C ALA A 251 -10.81 6.33 -2.86
N ALA A 252 -9.99 7.37 -2.68
CA ALA A 252 -10.05 8.58 -3.51
C ALA A 252 -9.75 8.29 -4.99
N ARG A 253 -8.81 7.37 -5.27
CA ARG A 253 -8.43 6.97 -6.63
C ARG A 253 -9.51 6.13 -7.32
N LEU A 254 -10.15 5.24 -6.60
CA LEU A 254 -11.13 4.29 -7.15
C LEU A 254 -12.58 4.78 -7.08
N ALA A 255 -12.85 5.79 -6.26
CA ALA A 255 -14.19 6.23 -5.88
C ALA A 255 -15.04 5.08 -5.28
N LEU A 256 -14.40 4.23 -4.48
CA LEU A 256 -15.00 3.10 -3.76
C LEU A 256 -14.66 3.20 -2.27
N PRO A 257 -15.51 2.70 -1.37
CA PRO A 257 -15.16 2.56 0.04
C PRO A 257 -14.00 1.57 0.21
N VAL A 258 -12.98 1.96 0.94
CA VAL A 258 -11.81 1.14 1.26
C VAL A 258 -11.57 1.18 2.76
N MET A 259 -11.44 0.02 3.38
CA MET A 259 -11.16 -0.13 4.81
C MET A 259 -9.89 -0.92 5.03
N ALA A 260 -9.03 -0.44 5.92
CA ALA A 260 -7.86 -1.19 6.36
C ALA A 260 -8.24 -2.20 7.45
N ALA A 261 -7.64 -3.38 7.41
CA ALA A 261 -7.83 -4.44 8.37
C ALA A 261 -6.55 -5.26 8.57
N SER A 262 -6.46 -5.96 9.68
CA SER A 262 -5.35 -6.86 9.97
C SER A 262 -5.69 -8.30 9.64
N LEU A 263 -4.68 -9.06 9.18
CA LEU A 263 -4.72 -10.51 9.02
C LEU A 263 -4.44 -11.24 10.34
N ASP A 264 -3.72 -10.60 11.25
CA ASP A 264 -3.17 -11.20 12.48
C ASP A 264 -3.71 -10.60 13.79
N ALA A 265 -4.51 -9.52 13.70
CA ALA A 265 -5.02 -8.83 14.88
C ALA A 265 -6.37 -8.13 14.61
N LYS A 266 -6.77 -7.23 15.51
CA LYS A 266 -7.92 -6.34 15.31
C LYS A 266 -7.48 -4.95 14.85
N PRO A 267 -8.34 -4.23 14.08
CA PRO A 267 -9.59 -4.72 13.48
C PRO A 267 -9.32 -5.79 12.41
N SER A 268 -10.06 -6.87 12.48
CA SER A 268 -9.93 -8.02 11.57
C SER A 268 -10.56 -7.74 10.19
N VAL A 269 -10.26 -8.61 9.23
CA VAL A 269 -10.91 -8.59 7.91
C VAL A 269 -12.42 -8.73 8.02
N GLN A 270 -12.90 -9.54 8.97
CA GLN A 270 -14.33 -9.71 9.26
C GLN A 270 -14.96 -8.43 9.82
N ASP A 271 -14.28 -7.74 10.74
CA ASP A 271 -14.76 -6.46 11.29
C ASP A 271 -14.92 -5.42 10.19
N ALA A 272 -13.96 -5.33 9.27
CA ALA A 272 -14.01 -4.43 8.12
C ALA A 272 -15.14 -4.81 7.13
N ALA A 273 -15.36 -6.11 6.89
CA ALA A 273 -16.45 -6.59 6.05
C ALA A 273 -17.83 -6.20 6.59
N VAL A 274 -18.04 -6.33 7.90
CA VAL A 274 -19.28 -5.90 8.57
C VAL A 274 -19.50 -4.40 8.38
N GLN A 275 -18.46 -3.58 8.53
CA GLN A 275 -18.56 -2.13 8.35
C GLN A 275 -18.84 -1.76 6.89
N LEU A 276 -18.21 -2.41 5.92
CA LEU A 276 -18.49 -2.21 4.50
C LEU A 276 -19.94 -2.60 4.16
N ALA A 277 -20.42 -3.73 4.69
CA ALA A 277 -21.81 -4.16 4.49
C ALA A 277 -22.81 -3.14 5.07
N ALA A 278 -22.53 -2.55 6.22
CA ALA A 278 -23.32 -1.46 6.81
C ALA A 278 -23.37 -0.19 5.93
N MET A 279 -22.37 0.02 5.08
CA MET A 279 -22.34 1.09 4.07
C MET A 279 -23.02 0.69 2.75
N GLY A 280 -23.61 -0.51 2.65
CA GLY A 280 -24.30 -1.00 1.46
C GLY A 280 -23.40 -1.70 0.44
N VAL A 281 -22.15 -2.02 0.78
CA VAL A 281 -21.25 -2.81 -0.06
C VAL A 281 -21.73 -4.25 -0.12
N THR A 282 -21.80 -4.82 -1.32
CA THR A 282 -22.30 -6.18 -1.58
C THR A 282 -21.24 -7.10 -2.17
N ARG A 283 -20.19 -6.56 -2.77
CA ARG A 283 -19.13 -7.30 -3.46
C ARG A 283 -17.78 -6.79 -3.00
N ILE A 284 -17.21 -7.47 -2.05
CA ILE A 284 -15.95 -7.09 -1.43
C ILE A 284 -14.77 -7.66 -2.25
N ALA A 285 -13.75 -6.84 -2.46
CA ALA A 285 -12.41 -7.29 -2.85
C ALA A 285 -11.45 -7.19 -1.68
N LEU A 286 -10.56 -8.16 -1.52
CA LEU A 286 -9.45 -8.12 -0.59
C LEU A 286 -8.18 -7.77 -1.34
N ALA A 287 -7.50 -6.73 -0.91
CA ALA A 287 -6.22 -6.27 -1.44
C ALA A 287 -5.13 -6.44 -0.37
N PRO A 288 -4.23 -7.43 -0.50
CA PRO A 288 -3.13 -7.60 0.43
C PRO A 288 -2.13 -6.44 0.33
N CYS A 289 -2.02 -5.66 1.39
CA CYS A 289 -1.05 -4.57 1.52
C CYS A 289 0.25 -5.10 2.11
N VAL A 290 0.81 -6.09 1.46
CA VAL A 290 2.04 -6.80 1.82
C VAL A 290 2.89 -7.00 0.56
N ILE A 291 4.21 -7.04 0.71
CA ILE A 291 5.10 -7.41 -0.40
C ILE A 291 4.89 -8.90 -0.71
N GLY A 292 4.83 -9.71 0.32
CA GLY A 292 4.62 -11.15 0.24
C GLY A 292 5.19 -11.86 1.47
N PRO A 293 6.51 -11.74 1.76
CA PRO A 293 7.14 -12.52 2.83
C PRO A 293 6.62 -12.25 4.24
N GLU A 294 6.00 -11.10 4.47
CA GLU A 294 5.46 -10.72 5.77
C GLU A 294 4.13 -11.39 6.14
N ALA A 295 3.48 -12.06 5.19
CA ALA A 295 2.18 -12.71 5.41
C ALA A 295 2.16 -14.12 4.81
N ASP A 296 1.53 -15.05 5.53
CA ASP A 296 1.25 -16.38 5.00
C ASP A 296 0.18 -16.30 3.89
N PRO A 297 0.46 -16.80 2.67
CA PRO A 297 -0.53 -16.86 1.59
C PRO A 297 -1.83 -17.57 2.01
N ALA A 298 -1.73 -18.65 2.80
CA ALA A 298 -2.89 -19.38 3.28
C ALA A 298 -3.77 -18.51 4.18
N ALA A 299 -3.19 -17.69 5.05
CA ALA A 299 -3.93 -16.75 5.89
C ALA A 299 -4.65 -15.67 5.07
N ILE A 300 -4.04 -15.20 3.97
CA ILE A 300 -4.68 -14.25 3.04
C ILE A 300 -5.90 -14.90 2.36
N GLU A 301 -5.74 -16.14 1.86
CA GLU A 301 -6.81 -16.87 1.20
C GLU A 301 -7.95 -17.20 2.18
N GLU A 302 -7.64 -17.66 3.38
CA GLU A 302 -8.61 -17.95 4.43
C GLU A 302 -9.40 -16.69 4.82
N ALA A 303 -8.71 -15.56 5.01
CA ALA A 303 -9.36 -14.28 5.32
C ALA A 303 -10.31 -13.83 4.19
N ALA A 304 -9.91 -14.00 2.93
CA ALA A 304 -10.75 -13.68 1.78
C ALA A 304 -12.00 -14.60 1.73
N MET A 305 -11.81 -15.90 1.90
CA MET A 305 -12.91 -16.87 1.91
C MET A 305 -13.90 -16.61 3.05
N ALA A 306 -13.41 -16.27 4.24
CA ALA A 306 -14.24 -16.03 5.42
C ALA A 306 -15.25 -14.89 5.25
N VAL A 307 -14.96 -13.94 4.33
CA VAL A 307 -15.86 -12.80 4.04
C VAL A 307 -16.43 -12.84 2.61
N GLY A 308 -16.24 -13.95 1.89
CA GLY A 308 -16.69 -14.10 0.50
C GLY A 308 -16.06 -13.09 -0.47
N ALA A 309 -14.88 -12.57 -0.15
CA ALA A 309 -14.18 -11.60 -0.97
C ALA A 309 -13.38 -12.28 -2.10
N LYS A 310 -13.28 -11.60 -3.24
CA LYS A 310 -12.27 -11.93 -4.25
C LYS A 310 -10.97 -11.26 -3.88
N CYS A 311 -9.86 -11.98 -3.99
CA CYS A 311 -8.53 -11.49 -3.62
C CYS A 311 -7.70 -11.14 -4.86
N CYS A 312 -6.96 -10.03 -4.81
CA CYS A 312 -5.89 -9.77 -5.77
C CYS A 312 -4.54 -10.28 -5.25
N ALA A 313 -3.55 -10.37 -6.13
CA ALA A 313 -2.21 -10.77 -5.72
C ALA A 313 -1.57 -9.73 -4.76
N PRO A 314 -0.66 -10.15 -3.86
CA PRO A 314 0.20 -9.27 -3.08
C PRO A 314 1.02 -8.32 -3.97
N LEU A 315 1.62 -7.30 -3.38
CA LEU A 315 2.41 -6.31 -4.11
C LEU A 315 3.59 -6.95 -4.87
N GLY A 316 4.28 -7.91 -4.25
CA GLY A 316 5.40 -8.60 -4.89
C GLY A 316 6.47 -7.64 -5.43
N ALA A 317 7.08 -8.00 -6.53
CA ALA A 317 8.07 -7.18 -7.24
C ALA A 317 7.45 -6.08 -8.12
N HIS A 318 6.32 -5.49 -7.71
CA HIS A 318 5.74 -4.37 -8.44
C HIS A 318 6.72 -3.21 -8.56
N GLY A 319 6.79 -2.56 -9.73
CA GLY A 319 7.76 -1.50 -10.01
C GLY A 319 7.74 -0.35 -9.00
N ASN A 320 6.58 -0.01 -8.44
CA ASN A 320 6.48 0.99 -7.38
C ASN A 320 7.09 0.53 -6.05
N VAL A 321 7.08 -0.78 -5.75
CA VAL A 321 7.77 -1.33 -4.56
C VAL A 321 9.29 -1.21 -4.75
N VAL A 322 9.81 -1.60 -5.91
CA VAL A 322 11.23 -1.43 -6.26
C VAL A 322 11.65 0.03 -6.14
N LYS A 323 10.82 0.96 -6.64
CA LYS A 323 11.06 2.40 -6.54
C LYS A 323 11.06 2.89 -5.09
N LEU A 324 10.16 2.38 -4.23
CA LEU A 324 10.13 2.72 -2.81
C LEU A 324 11.38 2.25 -2.07
N ILE A 325 11.88 1.06 -2.38
CA ILE A 325 13.14 0.54 -1.84
C ILE A 325 14.31 1.45 -2.26
N SER A 326 14.37 1.82 -3.54
CA SER A 326 15.40 2.73 -4.05
C SER A 326 15.34 4.10 -3.37
N LEU A 327 14.14 4.61 -3.10
CA LEU A 327 13.94 5.88 -2.38
C LEU A 327 14.40 5.78 -0.91
N ALA A 328 14.07 4.67 -0.22
CA ALA A 328 14.49 4.44 1.15
C ALA A 328 16.02 4.36 1.25
N TYR A 329 16.66 3.66 0.33
CA TYR A 329 18.11 3.60 0.24
C TYR A 329 18.73 4.98 -0.03
N GLY A 330 18.25 5.70 -1.04
CA GLY A 330 18.75 7.04 -1.40
C GLY A 330 18.56 8.06 -0.27
N GLN A 331 17.53 7.93 0.55
CA GLN A 331 17.31 8.78 1.71
C GLN A 331 18.41 8.58 2.76
N VAL A 332 18.79 7.34 3.05
CA VAL A 332 19.88 7.03 3.97
C VAL A 332 21.22 7.54 3.42
N LEU A 333 21.50 7.34 2.12
CA LEU A 333 22.72 7.91 1.51
C LEU A 333 22.83 9.42 1.69
N SER A 334 21.73 10.14 1.47
CA SER A 334 21.69 11.60 1.63
C SER A 334 21.95 12.04 3.09
N GLN A 335 21.54 11.23 4.07
CA GLN A 335 21.84 11.49 5.49
C GLN A 335 23.32 11.25 5.81
N LEU A 336 23.94 10.25 5.19
CA LEU A 336 25.35 9.93 5.38
C LEU A 336 26.30 10.98 4.75
N GLU A 337 25.86 11.62 3.68
CA GLU A 337 26.64 12.68 2.99
C GLU A 337 26.52 14.04 3.69
N THR A 338 25.53 14.24 4.56
CA THR A 338 25.34 15.50 5.28
C THR A 338 26.09 15.40 6.61
N PRO A 339 27.20 16.15 6.79
CA PRO A 339 27.90 16.17 8.08
C PRO A 339 26.92 16.65 9.17
N PRO A 340 27.02 16.12 10.41
CA PRO A 340 26.23 16.60 11.50
C PRO A 340 26.45 18.10 11.66
N SER A 341 25.36 18.87 11.57
CA SER A 341 25.38 20.31 11.88
C SER A 341 25.81 20.46 13.33
N GLY A 342 27.06 20.86 13.56
CA GLY A 342 27.65 21.10 14.88
C GLY A 342 26.96 22.25 15.63
#